data_92b86b16aad0f451b973e0bc8c6678f5
#
_entry.id   92b86b16aad0f451b973e0bc8c6678f5
#
_cell.length_a   1.000
_cell.length_b   1.000
_cell.length_c   1.000
_cell.angle_alpha   90.00
_cell.angle_beta   90.00
_cell.angle_gamma   90.00
#
_symmetry.space_group_name_H-M   'P 1'
#
loop_
_entity.id
_entity.type
_entity.pdbx_description
1 polymer ?
#
loop_
_entity_poly.entity_id
_entity_poly.type
_entity_poly.pdbx_seq_one_letter_code
_entity_poly.pdbx_strand_id
1 'polypeptide(L)'
;MNKILARGGIEFIAVLLGLTLSLWIDENAKENEAISQNDEILSRLYKNLRADSSDGAWNKKAYERGIKGCKRIIEWCDSNPTFKSVDDSLEKDLSAILIATYFGNNDEEYNSLKNSGQMHLIKNKTLISDLHRYYSGLGWSDYMDRDTWQFTENEIT
;
A
#
# COMPACT_ATOMS: atom_id res chain seq x y z
N MET A 1 -70.14 18.98 -0.01
CA MET A 1 -68.89 19.05 0.83
C MET A 1 -67.92 17.86 0.65
N ASN A 2 -68.42 16.65 0.52
CA ASN A 2 -67.57 15.43 0.42
C ASN A 2 -66.67 15.33 -0.83
N LYS A 3 -67.03 15.90 -1.98
CA LYS A 3 -66.23 15.81 -3.22
C LYS A 3 -64.94 16.68 -3.18
N ILE A 4 -64.94 17.81 -2.46
CA ILE A 4 -63.78 18.68 -2.36
C ILE A 4 -62.77 18.07 -1.39
N LEU A 5 -63.19 17.49 -0.30
CA LEU A 5 -62.33 16.78 0.66
C LEU A 5 -61.70 15.53 0.04
N ALA A 6 -62.46 14.77 -0.76
CA ALA A 6 -61.95 13.61 -1.46
C ALA A 6 -60.92 13.98 -2.53
N ARG A 7 -61.10 15.08 -3.26
CA ARG A 7 -60.17 15.56 -4.28
C ARG A 7 -58.85 16.07 -3.63
N GLY A 8 -58.94 16.87 -2.56
CA GLY A 8 -57.77 17.32 -1.82
C GLY A 8 -56.96 16.16 -1.19
N GLY A 9 -57.67 15.12 -0.71
CA GLY A 9 -57.02 13.93 -0.18
C GLY A 9 -56.23 13.15 -1.24
N ILE A 10 -56.79 13.01 -2.45
CA ILE A 10 -56.11 12.34 -3.57
C ILE A 10 -54.87 13.14 -4.03
N GLU A 11 -55.00 14.47 -4.13
CA GLU A 11 -53.90 15.35 -4.50
C GLU A 11 -52.78 15.29 -3.46
N PHE A 12 -53.09 15.27 -2.16
CA PHE A 12 -52.12 15.12 -1.09
C PHE A 12 -51.40 13.79 -1.14
N ILE A 13 -52.12 12.66 -1.36
CA ILE A 13 -51.51 11.33 -1.47
C ILE A 13 -50.61 11.27 -2.72
N ALA A 14 -50.98 11.85 -3.84
CA ALA A 14 -50.19 11.87 -5.05
C ALA A 14 -48.87 12.63 -4.84
N VAL A 15 -48.90 13.79 -4.17
CA VAL A 15 -47.70 14.56 -3.81
C VAL A 15 -46.83 13.79 -2.84
N LEU A 16 -47.43 13.17 -1.83
CA LEU A 16 -46.68 12.37 -0.83
C LEU A 16 -45.99 11.19 -1.48
N LEU A 17 -46.67 10.47 -2.35
CA LEU A 17 -46.09 9.35 -3.11
C LEU A 17 -44.97 9.82 -4.05
N GLY A 18 -45.16 10.97 -4.72
CA GLY A 18 -44.12 11.56 -5.55
C GLY A 18 -42.84 11.90 -4.79
N LEU A 19 -42.98 12.53 -3.62
CA LEU A 19 -41.88 12.87 -2.76
C LEU A 19 -41.15 11.62 -2.19
N THR A 20 -41.91 10.64 -1.72
CA THR A 20 -41.31 9.39 -1.19
C THR A 20 -40.60 8.61 -2.26
N LEU A 21 -41.15 8.53 -3.48
CA LEU A 21 -40.51 7.88 -4.61
C LEU A 21 -39.20 8.61 -5.02
N SER A 22 -39.24 9.94 -5.07
CA SER A 22 -38.09 10.76 -5.40
C SER A 22 -36.95 10.57 -4.38
N LEU A 23 -37.29 10.58 -3.07
CA LEU A 23 -36.29 10.33 -2.00
C LEU A 23 -35.71 8.93 -2.07
N TRP A 24 -36.53 7.92 -2.36
CA TRP A 24 -36.08 6.54 -2.50
C TRP A 24 -35.11 6.36 -3.69
N ILE A 25 -35.44 6.99 -4.84
CA ILE A 25 -34.55 6.97 -6.03
C ILE A 25 -33.22 7.65 -5.73
N ASP A 26 -33.24 8.80 -5.05
CA ASP A 26 -32.05 9.55 -4.68
C ASP A 26 -31.16 8.76 -3.72
N GLU A 27 -31.77 8.11 -2.71
CA GLU A 27 -31.06 7.28 -1.74
C GLU A 27 -30.40 6.06 -2.40
N ASN A 28 -31.10 5.36 -3.31
CA ASN A 28 -30.55 4.27 -4.10
C ASN A 28 -29.41 4.72 -5.02
N ALA A 29 -29.52 5.89 -5.63
CA ALA A 29 -28.47 6.43 -6.47
C ALA A 29 -27.20 6.71 -5.65
N LYS A 30 -27.33 7.33 -4.47
CA LYS A 30 -26.23 7.58 -3.55
C LYS A 30 -25.56 6.30 -3.03
N GLU A 31 -26.36 5.27 -2.74
CA GLU A 31 -25.84 3.98 -2.31
C GLU A 31 -25.02 3.30 -3.42
N ASN A 32 -25.52 3.30 -4.64
CA ASN A 32 -24.78 2.76 -5.78
C ASN A 32 -23.49 3.53 -6.09
N GLU A 33 -23.51 4.85 -5.95
CA GLU A 33 -22.32 5.68 -6.08
C GLU A 33 -21.29 5.37 -4.99
N ALA A 34 -21.71 5.23 -3.73
CA ALA A 34 -20.81 4.87 -2.63
C ALA A 34 -20.20 3.47 -2.81
N ILE A 35 -20.94 2.51 -3.37
CA ILE A 35 -20.41 1.18 -3.70
C ILE A 35 -19.36 1.29 -4.79
N SER A 36 -19.64 2.02 -5.87
CA SER A 36 -18.72 2.22 -6.98
C SER A 36 -17.42 2.91 -6.53
N GLN A 37 -17.52 3.94 -5.69
CA GLN A 37 -16.37 4.63 -5.13
C GLN A 37 -15.53 3.70 -4.22
N ASN A 38 -16.18 2.88 -3.38
CA ASN A 38 -15.47 1.90 -2.56
C ASN A 38 -14.69 0.90 -3.42
N ASP A 39 -15.29 0.38 -4.49
CA ASP A 39 -14.64 -0.59 -5.36
C ASP A 39 -13.45 0.02 -6.13
N GLU A 40 -13.58 1.25 -6.55
CA GLU A 40 -12.48 1.99 -7.18
C GLU A 40 -11.31 2.22 -6.21
N ILE A 41 -11.60 2.64 -4.98
CA ILE A 41 -10.60 2.81 -3.91
C ILE A 41 -9.89 1.49 -3.62
N LEU A 42 -10.64 0.41 -3.44
CA LEU A 42 -10.06 -0.91 -3.19
C LEU A 42 -9.20 -1.39 -4.34
N SER A 43 -9.58 -1.12 -5.58
CA SER A 43 -8.79 -1.44 -6.76
C SER A 43 -7.45 -0.69 -6.79
N ARG A 44 -7.43 0.61 -6.44
CA ARG A 44 -6.20 1.42 -6.38
C ARG A 44 -5.30 0.97 -5.25
N LEU A 45 -5.84 0.75 -4.04
CA LEU A 45 -5.10 0.19 -2.90
C LEU A 45 -4.50 -1.17 -3.21
N TYR A 46 -5.27 -2.06 -3.87
CA TYR A 46 -4.76 -3.36 -4.29
C TYR A 46 -3.57 -3.27 -5.23
N LYS A 47 -3.61 -2.34 -6.20
CA LYS A 47 -2.47 -2.12 -7.12
C LYS A 47 -1.23 -1.66 -6.37
N ASN A 48 -1.37 -0.73 -5.43
CA ASN A 48 -0.26 -0.23 -4.61
C ASN A 48 0.34 -1.36 -3.76
N LEU A 49 -0.49 -2.09 -3.00
CA LEU A 49 -0.03 -3.20 -2.17
C LEU A 49 0.60 -4.34 -2.99
N ARG A 50 0.13 -4.58 -4.20
CA ARG A 50 0.73 -5.56 -5.11
C ARG A 50 2.11 -5.11 -5.59
N ALA A 51 2.28 -3.82 -5.90
CA ALA A 51 3.57 -3.25 -6.25
C ALA A 51 4.55 -3.37 -5.06
N ASP A 52 4.11 -3.01 -3.85
CA ASP A 52 4.89 -3.15 -2.63
C ASP A 52 5.31 -4.60 -2.37
N SER A 53 4.38 -5.55 -2.54
CA SER A 53 4.68 -6.97 -2.39
C SER A 53 5.73 -7.46 -3.40
N SER A 54 5.68 -6.95 -4.64
CA SER A 54 6.67 -7.28 -5.69
C SER A 54 8.03 -6.70 -5.36
N ASP A 55 8.07 -5.44 -4.93
CA ASP A 55 9.31 -4.76 -4.53
C ASP A 55 9.95 -5.44 -3.30
N GLY A 56 9.16 -5.74 -2.27
CA GLY A 56 9.62 -6.48 -1.11
C GLY A 56 10.19 -7.85 -1.45
N ALA A 57 9.57 -8.58 -2.39
CA ALA A 57 10.08 -9.86 -2.85
C ALA A 57 11.41 -9.73 -3.61
N TRP A 58 11.58 -8.67 -4.38
CA TRP A 58 12.84 -8.38 -5.07
C TRP A 58 13.95 -8.02 -4.07
N ASN A 59 13.67 -7.13 -3.13
CA ASN A 59 14.60 -6.73 -2.06
C ASN A 59 15.06 -7.94 -1.25
N LYS A 60 14.13 -8.80 -0.83
CA LYS A 60 14.44 -10.05 -0.12
C LYS A 60 15.44 -10.91 -0.90
N LYS A 61 15.22 -11.10 -2.21
CA LYS A 61 16.15 -11.87 -3.05
C LYS A 61 17.52 -11.21 -3.19
N ALA A 62 17.58 -9.88 -3.21
CA ALA A 62 18.85 -9.15 -3.24
C ALA A 62 19.65 -9.38 -1.95
N TYR A 63 19.02 -9.24 -0.79
CA TYR A 63 19.65 -9.51 0.50
C TYR A 63 20.07 -10.99 0.65
N GLU A 64 19.26 -11.94 0.23
CA GLU A 64 19.61 -13.36 0.25
C GLU A 64 20.86 -13.66 -0.61
N ARG A 65 21.02 -12.99 -1.76
CA ARG A 65 22.23 -13.10 -2.58
C ARG A 65 23.42 -12.49 -1.89
N GLY A 66 23.27 -11.31 -1.28
CA GLY A 66 24.32 -10.67 -0.49
C GLY A 66 24.79 -11.54 0.67
N ILE A 67 23.88 -12.10 1.45
CA ILE A 67 24.20 -13.01 2.56
C ILE A 67 24.99 -14.25 2.06
N LYS A 68 24.57 -14.84 0.93
CA LYS A 68 25.31 -15.95 0.33
C LYS A 68 26.69 -15.53 -0.14
N GLY A 69 26.80 -14.36 -0.75
CA GLY A 69 28.09 -13.77 -1.14
C GLY A 69 29.03 -13.61 0.05
N CYS A 70 28.57 -12.98 1.12
CA CYS A 70 29.35 -12.83 2.36
C CYS A 70 29.88 -14.15 2.88
N LYS A 71 29.04 -15.20 2.95
CA LYS A 71 29.47 -16.52 3.42
C LYS A 71 30.57 -17.11 2.55
N ARG A 72 30.44 -17.06 1.22
CA ARG A 72 31.44 -17.58 0.30
C ARG A 72 32.76 -16.79 0.36
N ILE A 73 32.68 -15.47 0.54
CA ILE A 73 33.87 -14.63 0.71
C ILE A 73 34.62 -15.01 1.99
N ILE A 74 33.94 -15.23 3.11
CA ILE A 74 34.54 -15.68 4.37
C ILE A 74 35.23 -17.03 4.15
N GLU A 75 34.54 -18.01 3.57
CA GLU A 75 35.10 -19.33 3.26
C GLU A 75 36.32 -19.25 2.32
N TRP A 76 36.25 -18.34 1.34
CA TRP A 76 37.37 -18.11 0.43
C TRP A 76 38.59 -17.49 1.17
N CYS A 77 38.36 -16.49 2.03
CA CYS A 77 39.44 -15.87 2.85
C CYS A 77 40.13 -16.90 3.74
N ASP A 78 39.35 -17.77 4.39
CA ASP A 78 39.89 -18.83 5.25
C ASP A 78 40.74 -19.83 4.45
N SER A 79 40.40 -20.09 3.20
CA SER A 79 41.09 -21.05 2.32
C SER A 79 42.26 -20.43 1.58
N ASN A 80 42.36 -19.09 1.50
CA ASN A 80 43.37 -18.36 0.70
C ASN A 80 44.09 -17.29 1.52
N PRO A 81 44.89 -17.64 2.56
CA PRO A 81 45.50 -16.69 3.49
C PRO A 81 46.50 -15.74 2.83
N THR A 82 46.93 -16.00 1.60
CA THR A 82 47.89 -15.18 0.88
C THR A 82 47.29 -14.27 -0.20
N PHE A 83 45.98 -14.32 -0.42
CA PHE A 83 45.23 -13.48 -1.40
C PHE A 83 45.88 -13.41 -2.79
N LYS A 84 46.50 -14.50 -3.27
CA LYS A 84 47.27 -14.50 -4.51
C LYS A 84 46.47 -14.43 -5.80
N SER A 85 45.19 -14.80 -5.78
CA SER A 85 44.31 -14.75 -6.96
C SER A 85 42.86 -14.55 -6.55
N VAL A 86 42.22 -13.62 -7.21
CA VAL A 86 40.77 -13.43 -7.16
C VAL A 86 40.19 -14.06 -8.42
N ASP A 87 39.23 -14.95 -8.28
CA ASP A 87 38.52 -15.55 -9.40
C ASP A 87 37.20 -14.83 -9.71
N ASP A 88 36.62 -15.09 -10.87
CA ASP A 88 35.37 -14.49 -11.34
C ASP A 88 34.19 -14.74 -10.38
N SER A 89 34.26 -15.81 -9.57
CA SER A 89 33.19 -16.15 -8.63
C SER A 89 33.24 -15.24 -7.41
N LEU A 90 34.44 -14.95 -6.92
CA LEU A 90 34.66 -14.01 -5.82
C LEU A 90 34.27 -12.57 -6.21
N GLU A 91 34.59 -12.16 -7.45
CA GLU A 91 34.19 -10.86 -7.99
C GLU A 91 32.67 -10.70 -8.02
N LYS A 92 31.94 -11.75 -8.45
CA LYS A 92 30.45 -11.75 -8.40
C LYS A 92 29.90 -11.66 -7.00
N ASP A 93 30.52 -12.34 -6.04
CA ASP A 93 30.11 -12.31 -4.64
C ASP A 93 30.39 -10.95 -3.99
N LEU A 94 31.54 -10.32 -4.27
CA LEU A 94 31.85 -8.96 -3.87
C LEU A 94 30.82 -7.97 -4.46
N SER A 95 30.50 -8.11 -5.74
CA SER A 95 29.48 -7.27 -6.38
C SER A 95 28.10 -7.46 -5.74
N ALA A 96 27.76 -8.69 -5.32
CA ALA A 96 26.47 -8.98 -4.69
C ALA A 96 26.31 -8.34 -3.31
N ILE A 97 27.38 -8.22 -2.52
CA ILE A 97 27.32 -7.58 -1.19
C ILE A 97 27.31 -6.05 -1.26
N LEU A 98 27.77 -5.48 -2.39
CA LEU A 98 27.75 -4.03 -2.62
C LEU A 98 26.38 -3.54 -3.14
N ILE A 99 25.45 -4.45 -3.48
CA ILE A 99 24.11 -4.06 -3.90
C ILE A 99 23.32 -3.64 -2.66
N ALA A 100 23.21 -2.34 -2.49
CA ALA A 100 22.27 -1.77 -1.54
C ALA A 100 20.90 -1.62 -2.22
N THR A 101 19.88 -2.05 -1.53
CA THR A 101 18.49 -1.89 -1.96
C THR A 101 17.64 -1.54 -0.76
N TYR A 102 16.64 -0.70 -0.97
CA TYR A 102 15.67 -0.37 0.07
C TYR A 102 14.26 -0.66 -0.43
N PHE A 103 13.35 -0.87 0.50
CA PHE A 103 11.94 -1.08 0.21
C PHE A 103 11.25 0.27 0.00
N GLY A 104 10.77 0.52 -1.22
CA GLY A 104 9.98 1.69 -1.56
C GLY A 104 8.49 1.37 -1.47
N ASN A 105 7.82 1.83 -0.41
CA ASN A 105 6.38 1.67 -0.30
C ASN A 105 5.62 2.67 -1.18
N ASN A 106 4.50 2.24 -1.71
CA ASN A 106 3.60 3.06 -2.49
C ASN A 106 2.41 3.50 -1.62
N ASP A 107 2.56 4.57 -0.89
CA ASP A 107 1.59 5.07 0.08
C ASP A 107 0.67 6.21 -0.45
N GLU A 108 0.78 6.54 -1.74
CA GLU A 108 0.06 7.67 -2.34
C GLU A 108 -1.46 7.57 -2.13
N GLU A 109 -2.06 6.42 -2.45
CA GLU A 109 -3.49 6.24 -2.29
C GLU A 109 -3.92 6.26 -0.82
N TYR A 110 -3.16 5.61 0.06
CA TYR A 110 -3.43 5.65 1.49
C TYR A 110 -3.39 7.06 2.05
N ASN A 111 -2.37 7.84 1.72
CA ASN A 111 -2.23 9.22 2.14
C ASN A 111 -3.32 10.12 1.54
N SER A 112 -3.68 9.91 0.27
CA SER A 112 -4.80 10.60 -0.36
C SER A 112 -6.11 10.38 0.38
N LEU A 113 -6.45 9.12 0.68
CA LEU A 113 -7.67 8.76 1.43
C LEU A 113 -7.66 9.33 2.85
N LYS A 114 -6.51 9.27 3.54
CA LYS A 114 -6.35 9.79 4.89
C LYS A 114 -6.53 11.31 4.92
N ASN A 115 -5.89 12.03 4.01
CA ASN A 115 -5.88 13.48 3.99
C ASN A 115 -7.21 14.07 3.49
N SER A 116 -7.90 13.38 2.57
CA SER A 116 -9.23 13.79 2.10
C SER A 116 -10.38 13.40 3.04
N GLY A 117 -10.09 12.61 4.09
CA GLY A 117 -11.12 12.08 4.99
C GLY A 117 -11.98 10.96 4.36
N GLN A 118 -11.59 10.43 3.20
CA GLN A 118 -12.35 9.42 2.45
C GLN A 118 -12.19 7.98 2.97
N MET A 119 -11.40 7.76 4.03
CA MET A 119 -11.24 6.44 4.66
C MET A 119 -12.58 5.81 5.07
N HIS A 120 -13.59 6.63 5.36
CA HIS A 120 -14.95 6.16 5.71
C HIS A 120 -15.67 5.44 4.56
N LEU A 121 -15.26 5.66 3.30
CA LEU A 121 -15.80 4.97 2.13
C LEU A 121 -15.41 3.49 2.11
N ILE A 122 -14.33 3.11 2.79
CA ILE A 122 -13.96 1.71 2.95
C ILE A 122 -14.89 1.09 4.01
N LYS A 123 -15.79 0.20 3.57
CA LYS A 123 -16.77 -0.45 4.46
C LYS A 123 -16.13 -1.40 5.48
N ASN A 124 -14.99 -1.99 5.14
CA ASN A 124 -14.28 -2.96 5.99
C ASN A 124 -13.37 -2.26 7.00
N LYS A 125 -13.84 -2.12 8.24
CA LYS A 125 -13.10 -1.47 9.34
C LYS A 125 -11.80 -2.21 9.72
N THR A 126 -11.77 -3.53 9.58
CA THR A 126 -10.55 -4.32 9.83
C THR A 126 -9.48 -3.98 8.81
N LEU A 127 -9.86 -3.87 7.53
CA LEU A 127 -8.95 -3.44 6.47
C LEU A 127 -8.38 -2.04 6.75
N ILE A 128 -9.19 -1.09 7.20
CA ILE A 128 -8.71 0.25 7.59
C ILE A 128 -7.64 0.16 8.68
N SER A 129 -7.88 -0.64 9.71
CA SER A 129 -6.91 -0.86 10.80
C SER A 129 -5.62 -1.50 10.31
N ASP A 130 -5.71 -2.48 9.41
CA ASP A 130 -4.55 -3.15 8.82
C ASP A 130 -3.75 -2.22 7.92
N LEU A 131 -4.41 -1.37 7.11
CA LEU A 131 -3.75 -0.34 6.32
C LEU A 131 -3.02 0.68 7.20
N HIS A 132 -3.66 1.14 8.27
CA HIS A 132 -3.00 2.03 9.24
C HIS A 132 -1.76 1.40 9.85
N ARG A 133 -1.86 0.15 10.27
CA ARG A 133 -0.72 -0.59 10.86
C ARG A 133 0.42 -0.78 9.85
N TYR A 134 0.09 -1.12 8.62
CA TYR A 134 1.05 -1.32 7.55
C TYR A 134 1.81 -0.03 7.25
N TYR A 135 1.10 1.02 6.87
CA TYR A 135 1.74 2.28 6.45
C TYR A 135 2.38 3.07 7.59
N SER A 136 1.88 2.98 8.84
CA SER A 136 2.57 3.60 9.98
C SER A 136 3.83 2.86 10.41
N GLY A 137 3.90 1.53 10.17
CA GLY A 137 5.09 0.74 10.45
C GLY A 137 6.23 1.00 9.46
N LEU A 138 5.91 1.32 8.20
CA LEU A 138 6.91 1.57 7.15
C LEU A 138 7.72 2.85 7.36
N GLY A 139 7.15 3.88 7.95
CA GLY A 139 7.91 5.10 8.29
C GLY A 139 9.09 4.86 9.22
N TRP A 140 9.08 3.76 9.97
CA TRP A 140 10.21 3.36 10.81
C TRP A 140 11.31 2.65 9.99
N SER A 141 10.94 1.87 8.98
CA SER A 141 11.91 1.23 8.08
C SER A 141 12.68 2.27 7.24
N ASP A 142 12.01 3.29 6.74
CA ASP A 142 12.63 4.40 6.01
C ASP A 142 13.68 5.15 6.85
N TYR A 143 13.43 5.31 8.15
CA TYR A 143 14.38 5.93 9.07
C TYR A 143 15.61 5.05 9.29
N MET A 144 15.40 3.75 9.53
CA MET A 144 16.49 2.78 9.75
C MET A 144 17.35 2.59 8.50
N ASP A 145 16.75 2.55 7.31
CA ASP A 145 17.48 2.42 6.05
C ASP A 145 18.35 3.64 5.79
N ARG A 146 17.88 4.84 6.09
CA ARG A 146 18.60 6.10 5.92
C ARG A 146 19.81 6.20 6.85
N ASP A 147 19.65 5.85 8.12
CA ASP A 147 20.74 5.85 9.10
C ASP A 147 21.81 4.81 8.78
N THR A 148 21.40 3.62 8.32
CA THR A 148 22.33 2.57 7.90
C THR A 148 23.16 3.01 6.69
N TRP A 149 22.56 3.72 5.73
CA TRP A 149 23.25 4.28 4.58
C TRP A 149 24.28 5.36 4.98
N GLN A 150 23.90 6.31 5.82
CA GLN A 150 24.79 7.36 6.29
C GLN A 150 25.97 6.81 7.08
N PHE A 151 25.75 5.75 7.87
CA PHE A 151 26.84 5.05 8.56
C PHE A 151 27.82 4.41 7.58
N THR A 152 27.32 3.72 6.55
CA THR A 152 28.16 3.05 5.54
C THR A 152 28.97 4.05 4.72
N GLU A 153 28.39 5.19 4.35
CA GLU A 153 29.04 6.23 3.56
C GLU A 153 30.17 6.92 4.36
N ASN A 154 29.97 7.14 5.65
CA ASN A 154 30.96 7.78 6.53
C ASN A 154 32.13 6.87 6.92
N GLU A 155 31.98 5.54 6.87
CA GLU A 155 33.04 4.58 7.21
C GLU A 155 33.94 4.22 6.01
N ILE A 156 33.50 4.52 4.77
CA ILE A 156 34.22 4.19 3.52
C ILE A 156 35.05 5.39 3.00
N THR A 157 34.84 6.60 3.51
CA THR A 157 35.61 7.81 3.18
C THR A 157 36.71 8.08 4.18
#